data_d90ab532127be7c6baedd17e5299a631
#
_entry.id   d90ab532127be7c6baedd17e5299a631
#
_cell.length_a   1.000
_cell.length_b   1.000
_cell.length_c   1.000
_cell.angle_alpha   90.00
_cell.angle_beta   90.00
_cell.angle_gamma   90.00
#
_symmetry.space_group_name_H-M   'P 1'
#
loop_
_entity.id
_entity.type
_entity.pdbx_description
1 polymer ?
#
loop_
_entity_poly.entity_id
_entity_poly.type
_entity_poly.pdbx_seq_one_letter_code
_entity_poly.pdbx_strand_id
1 'polypeptide(L)'
;MPGYAGHTVDPRRGHLDLYWHGGIPDRVTSVLAAAPPGITSAVHEAPYSLRELRAGRDRLVGAVVRGEAGAVWTSAGPVVDGSGLTVTYTPDTPDTPDTPDGARRHGAAIAGEVSARAAELAGVPVTAVAAAASVATATRHSDASPWSAGAELTTPGNGWCTSGFGGWRGTTAVLLTASHCGTSGTYRTGAGAVVGTAADSDTGLDTTVVNVTGSPSGKYFDGGWDDGTGFAKRVVGAGRNNVGDLVCASGAMSGVHCSLRITATDVAAEVNGQWRADLDTATRTDDSTVAVAKGDSGGPVVASVNGDADMQARGIISAGTGNPVVCGSVAAQTTCWDSLRFVPIGPIVSKFGLSLA
;
A
#
# COMPACT_ATOMS: atom_id res chain seq x y z
N MET A 1 26.07 -15.20 7.14
CA MET A 1 27.08 -15.46 8.19
C MET A 1 26.50 -16.53 9.12
N PRO A 2 27.18 -17.66 9.34
CA PRO A 2 26.57 -18.81 10.02
C PRO A 2 26.21 -18.56 11.48
N GLY A 3 26.95 -17.75 12.22
CA GLY A 3 26.69 -17.49 13.65
C GLY A 3 25.89 -16.20 13.94
N TYR A 4 25.58 -15.37 12.96
CA TYR A 4 24.84 -14.14 13.18
C TYR A 4 23.41 -14.45 13.66
N ALA A 5 23.01 -13.86 14.81
CA ALA A 5 21.67 -13.96 15.36
C ALA A 5 20.85 -12.68 15.14
N GLY A 6 21.44 -11.53 15.44
CA GLY A 6 20.78 -10.24 15.29
C GLY A 6 21.68 -9.08 15.74
N HIS A 7 21.16 -7.87 15.68
CA HIS A 7 21.80 -6.70 16.29
C HIS A 7 20.75 -5.65 16.65
N THR A 8 21.07 -4.84 17.65
CA THR A 8 20.32 -3.62 17.97
C THR A 8 21.24 -2.42 17.88
N VAL A 9 20.68 -1.27 17.53
CA VAL A 9 21.41 0.00 17.46
C VAL A 9 20.71 1.05 18.33
N ASP A 10 21.49 1.81 19.09
CA ASP A 10 21.04 3.04 19.74
C ASP A 10 21.76 4.22 19.09
N PRO A 11 21.16 4.89 18.10
CA PRO A 11 21.78 6.01 17.40
C PRO A 11 22.06 7.21 18.31
N ARG A 12 21.30 7.39 19.39
CA ARG A 12 21.48 8.51 20.33
C ARG A 12 22.72 8.35 21.20
N ARG A 13 23.07 7.09 21.50
CA ARG A 13 24.27 6.75 22.27
C ARG A 13 25.44 6.35 21.40
N GLY A 14 25.25 6.22 20.09
CA GLY A 14 26.27 5.69 19.19
C GLY A 14 26.66 4.25 19.57
N HIS A 15 25.67 3.41 19.93
CA HIS A 15 25.93 2.06 20.42
C HIS A 15 25.31 0.98 19.55
N LEU A 16 26.06 -0.12 19.35
CA LEU A 16 25.63 -1.33 18.64
C LEU A 16 25.79 -2.53 19.56
N ASP A 17 24.73 -3.29 19.78
CA ASP A 17 24.78 -4.65 20.33
C ASP A 17 24.71 -5.67 19.20
N LEU A 18 25.67 -6.58 19.13
CA LEU A 18 25.71 -7.69 18.18
C LEU A 18 25.46 -9.00 18.93
N TYR A 19 24.51 -9.79 18.48
CA TYR A 19 24.21 -11.11 19.00
C TYR A 19 24.76 -12.19 18.07
N TRP A 20 25.56 -13.11 18.61
CA TRP A 20 26.27 -14.09 17.81
C TRP A 20 26.26 -15.48 18.44
N HIS A 21 25.88 -16.48 17.65
CA HIS A 21 25.92 -17.90 18.07
C HIS A 21 27.24 -18.53 17.72
N GLY A 22 27.94 -19.10 18.74
CA GLY A 22 29.22 -19.76 18.59
C GLY A 22 30.40 -18.80 18.39
N GLY A 23 31.51 -19.32 17.84
CA GLY A 23 32.76 -18.56 17.67
C GLY A 23 32.58 -17.36 16.69
N ILE A 24 33.04 -16.19 17.11
CA ILE A 24 33.02 -14.97 16.32
C ILE A 24 34.17 -14.98 15.32
N PRO A 25 33.94 -14.82 13.99
CA PRO A 25 35.03 -14.74 13.02
C PRO A 25 35.86 -13.48 13.18
N ASP A 26 37.19 -13.60 12.99
CA ASP A 26 38.16 -12.47 13.09
C ASP A 26 37.73 -11.26 12.21
N ARG A 27 37.13 -11.52 11.08
CA ARG A 27 36.60 -10.45 10.21
C ARG A 27 35.54 -9.60 10.93
N VAL A 28 34.66 -10.19 11.73
CA VAL A 28 33.63 -9.47 12.48
C VAL A 28 34.28 -8.64 13.58
N THR A 29 35.16 -9.22 14.33
CA THR A 29 35.92 -8.54 15.39
C THR A 29 36.71 -7.33 14.82
N SER A 30 37.36 -7.52 13.66
CA SER A 30 38.11 -6.47 13.00
C SER A 30 37.21 -5.32 12.55
N VAL A 31 36.00 -5.59 12.02
CA VAL A 31 35.03 -4.57 11.63
C VAL A 31 34.54 -3.78 12.85
N LEU A 32 34.24 -4.43 13.95
CA LEU A 32 33.82 -3.76 15.18
C LEU A 32 34.94 -2.89 15.77
N ALA A 33 36.17 -3.39 15.74
CA ALA A 33 37.34 -2.62 16.20
C ALA A 33 37.67 -1.40 15.33
N ALA A 34 37.28 -1.41 14.05
CA ALA A 34 37.47 -0.31 13.12
C ALA A 34 36.32 0.73 13.13
N ALA A 35 35.43 0.64 14.13
CA ALA A 35 34.30 1.60 14.24
C ALA A 35 34.81 3.06 14.38
N PRO A 36 34.13 4.03 13.77
CA PRO A 36 34.47 5.44 13.90
C PRO A 36 34.49 5.94 15.35
N PRO A 37 35.26 6.98 15.68
CA PRO A 37 35.22 7.60 17.01
C PRO A 37 33.79 7.98 17.42
N GLY A 38 33.41 7.66 18.65
CA GLY A 38 32.07 7.89 19.20
C GLY A 38 31.09 6.75 18.98
N ILE A 39 31.46 5.70 18.25
CA ILE A 39 30.68 4.47 18.13
C ILE A 39 31.29 3.40 19.04
N THR A 40 30.44 2.83 19.87
CA THR A 40 30.78 1.71 20.74
C THR A 40 30.01 0.46 20.31
N SER A 41 30.55 -0.72 20.60
CA SER A 41 29.87 -1.99 20.34
C SER A 41 30.08 -2.97 21.45
N ALA A 42 29.05 -3.81 21.70
CA ALA A 42 29.13 -4.98 22.54
C ALA A 42 28.76 -6.23 21.74
N VAL A 43 29.39 -7.37 22.07
CA VAL A 43 29.02 -8.64 21.45
C VAL A 43 28.50 -9.56 22.55
N HIS A 44 27.31 -10.11 22.28
CA HIS A 44 26.63 -11.01 23.20
C HIS A 44 26.52 -12.41 22.59
N GLU A 45 26.68 -13.42 23.41
CA GLU A 45 26.45 -14.80 22.98
C GLU A 45 24.94 -15.04 22.77
N ALA A 46 24.58 -15.64 21.63
CA ALA A 46 23.23 -15.99 21.28
C ALA A 46 23.05 -17.52 21.32
N PRO A 47 21.95 -18.04 21.89
CA PRO A 47 21.67 -19.48 21.89
C PRO A 47 21.50 -20.08 20.49
N TYR A 48 20.95 -19.30 19.54
CA TYR A 48 20.69 -19.72 18.17
C TYR A 48 21.12 -18.65 17.18
N SER A 49 21.55 -19.07 15.98
CA SER A 49 21.78 -18.17 14.86
C SER A 49 20.45 -17.80 14.19
N LEU A 50 20.41 -16.66 13.50
CA LEU A 50 19.25 -16.22 12.70
C LEU A 50 18.84 -17.27 11.65
N ARG A 51 19.80 -18.05 11.13
CA ARG A 51 19.51 -19.13 10.17
C ARG A 51 18.71 -20.25 10.83
N GLU A 52 19.07 -20.66 12.03
CA GLU A 52 18.35 -21.70 12.80
C GLU A 52 16.95 -21.22 13.18
N LEU A 53 16.84 -19.98 13.64
CA LEU A 53 15.55 -19.37 13.99
C LEU A 53 14.63 -19.22 12.77
N ARG A 54 15.17 -18.82 11.61
CA ARG A 54 14.39 -18.78 10.37
C ARG A 54 13.92 -20.17 9.95
N ALA A 55 14.76 -21.18 10.06
CA ALA A 55 14.35 -22.56 9.79
C ALA A 55 13.23 -23.03 10.74
N GLY A 56 13.31 -22.67 12.04
CA GLY A 56 12.23 -22.91 13.00
C GLY A 56 10.93 -22.19 12.62
N ARG A 57 11.01 -20.90 12.27
CA ARG A 57 9.88 -20.12 11.78
C ARG A 57 9.22 -20.77 10.53
N ASP A 58 10.03 -21.20 9.59
CA ASP A 58 9.52 -21.77 8.34
C ASP A 58 8.83 -23.12 8.58
N ARG A 59 9.29 -23.92 9.58
CA ARG A 59 8.57 -25.12 10.04
C ARG A 59 7.20 -24.76 10.65
N LEU A 60 7.13 -23.70 11.48
CA LEU A 60 5.87 -23.21 12.04
C LEU A 60 4.89 -22.78 10.96
N VAL A 61 5.32 -21.95 10.02
CA VAL A 61 4.49 -21.47 8.90
C VAL A 61 3.99 -22.68 8.08
N GLY A 62 4.86 -23.65 7.80
CA GLY A 62 4.48 -24.88 7.12
C GLY A 62 3.42 -25.70 7.89
N ALA A 63 3.51 -25.78 9.21
CA ALA A 63 2.51 -26.45 10.05
C ALA A 63 1.14 -25.72 10.04
N VAL A 64 1.14 -24.38 10.05
CA VAL A 64 -0.09 -23.57 9.89
C VAL A 64 -0.77 -23.87 8.55
N VAL A 65 0.00 -23.85 7.47
CA VAL A 65 -0.52 -24.12 6.11
C VAL A 65 -1.12 -25.53 5.99
N ARG A 66 -0.57 -26.51 6.72
CA ARG A 66 -1.10 -27.88 6.75
C ARG A 66 -2.24 -28.09 7.75
N GLY A 67 -2.65 -27.07 8.51
CA GLY A 67 -3.69 -27.17 9.53
C GLY A 67 -3.26 -27.88 10.82
N GLU A 68 -1.96 -28.06 11.06
CA GLU A 68 -1.39 -28.79 12.21
C GLU A 68 -1.19 -27.90 13.45
N ALA A 69 -1.42 -26.60 13.33
CA ALA A 69 -1.09 -25.62 14.36
C ALA A 69 -1.97 -25.68 15.61
N GLY A 70 -3.24 -26.07 15.49
CA GLY A 70 -4.19 -26.18 16.61
C GLY A 70 -4.65 -24.82 17.20
N ALA A 71 -4.13 -23.69 16.69
CA ALA A 71 -4.48 -22.33 17.09
C ALA A 71 -4.34 -21.40 15.89
N VAL A 72 -5.03 -20.24 15.91
CA VAL A 72 -4.90 -19.20 14.87
C VAL A 72 -3.68 -18.36 15.19
N TRP A 73 -2.54 -18.70 14.59
CA TRP A 73 -1.33 -17.91 14.69
C TRP A 73 -1.33 -16.82 13.59
N THR A 74 -0.96 -15.62 13.98
CA THR A 74 -1.04 -14.44 13.11
C THR A 74 0.32 -13.92 12.67
N SER A 75 1.38 -14.22 13.44
CA SER A 75 2.77 -13.94 13.04
C SER A 75 3.75 -14.87 13.72
N ALA A 76 4.93 -15.02 13.14
CA ALA A 76 6.08 -15.69 13.75
C ALA A 76 7.38 -15.00 13.33
N GLY A 77 8.25 -14.68 14.27
CA GLY A 77 9.52 -14.02 13.99
C GLY A 77 10.63 -14.31 14.99
N PRO A 78 11.91 -14.23 14.58
CA PRO A 78 13.05 -14.36 15.45
C PRO A 78 13.12 -13.24 16.50
N VAL A 79 13.49 -13.58 17.72
CA VAL A 79 13.92 -12.62 18.74
C VAL A 79 15.34 -12.16 18.41
N VAL A 80 15.58 -10.86 18.50
CA VAL A 80 16.83 -10.24 18.02
C VAL A 80 18.08 -10.75 18.75
N ASP A 81 17.95 -11.13 20.02
CA ASP A 81 19.05 -11.66 20.85
C ASP A 81 19.37 -13.14 20.57
N GLY A 82 18.66 -13.77 19.64
CA GLY A 82 18.84 -15.16 19.29
C GLY A 82 18.24 -16.14 20.29
N SER A 83 17.44 -15.72 21.28
CA SER A 83 16.88 -16.58 22.32
C SER A 83 15.79 -17.54 21.83
N GLY A 84 15.14 -17.24 20.70
CA GLY A 84 14.07 -18.05 20.17
C GLY A 84 13.20 -17.31 19.14
N LEU A 85 11.92 -17.71 19.08
CA LEU A 85 10.90 -17.07 18.25
C LEU A 85 9.81 -16.44 19.11
N THR A 86 9.21 -15.37 18.60
CA THR A 86 7.92 -14.87 19.10
C THR A 86 6.83 -15.25 18.11
N VAL A 87 5.72 -15.79 18.62
CA VAL A 87 4.50 -16.06 17.84
C VAL A 87 3.38 -15.19 18.39
N THR A 88 2.65 -14.50 17.52
CA THR A 88 1.40 -13.87 17.92
C THR A 88 0.23 -14.79 17.54
N TYR A 89 -0.80 -14.81 18.40
CA TYR A 89 -2.01 -15.59 18.17
C TYR A 89 -3.25 -14.79 18.55
N THR A 90 -4.36 -15.07 17.88
CA THR A 90 -5.67 -14.53 18.29
C THR A 90 -6.30 -15.51 19.26
N PRO A 91 -6.56 -15.11 20.52
CA PRO A 91 -7.29 -15.97 21.44
C PRO A 91 -8.71 -16.15 20.93
N ASP A 92 -9.18 -17.41 20.92
CA ASP A 92 -10.60 -17.69 20.77
C ASP A 92 -11.32 -17.05 21.96
N THR A 93 -12.25 -16.14 21.70
CA THR A 93 -13.11 -15.56 22.72
C THR A 93 -14.33 -16.44 22.94
N PRO A 94 -14.27 -17.40 23.86
CA PRO A 94 -15.42 -17.69 24.70
C PRO A 94 -15.00 -17.76 26.17
N ASP A 95 -15.89 -17.29 27.03
CA ASP A 95 -15.79 -17.31 28.48
C ASP A 95 -14.70 -16.38 29.06
N THR A 96 -14.97 -15.07 29.05
CA THR A 96 -14.31 -14.14 29.95
C THR A 96 -14.59 -14.56 31.38
N PRO A 97 -13.58 -14.98 32.18
CA PRO A 97 -13.78 -15.19 33.60
C PRO A 97 -14.30 -13.91 34.24
N ASP A 98 -15.28 -14.02 35.15
CA ASP A 98 -16.00 -12.91 35.79
C ASP A 98 -15.10 -11.95 36.63
N THR A 99 -13.79 -12.19 36.67
CA THR A 99 -12.82 -11.35 37.40
C THR A 99 -11.58 -11.02 36.57
N PRO A 100 -11.01 -9.78 36.73
CA PRO A 100 -9.78 -9.38 36.03
C PRO A 100 -8.57 -10.30 36.30
N ASP A 101 -8.48 -10.87 37.50
CA ASP A 101 -7.39 -11.78 37.87
C ASP A 101 -7.61 -13.19 37.30
N GLY A 102 -8.84 -13.63 37.14
CA GLY A 102 -9.21 -14.87 36.45
C GLY A 102 -8.87 -14.79 34.95
N ALA A 103 -9.20 -13.67 34.32
CA ALA A 103 -8.89 -13.41 32.90
C ALA A 103 -7.38 -13.40 32.63
N ARG A 104 -6.57 -12.80 33.51
CA ARG A 104 -5.10 -12.80 33.36
C ARG A 104 -4.51 -14.20 33.51
N ARG A 105 -4.97 -15.00 34.47
CA ARG A 105 -4.49 -16.38 34.67
C ARG A 105 -4.88 -17.29 33.53
N HIS A 106 -6.09 -17.16 33.02
CA HIS A 106 -6.57 -17.90 31.86
C HIS A 106 -5.77 -17.55 30.60
N GLY A 107 -5.57 -16.26 30.33
CA GLY A 107 -4.74 -15.81 29.21
C GLY A 107 -3.29 -16.29 29.30
N ALA A 108 -2.68 -16.34 30.50
CA ALA A 108 -1.33 -16.85 30.71
C ALA A 108 -1.24 -18.38 30.47
N ALA A 109 -2.26 -19.15 30.86
CA ALA A 109 -2.31 -20.59 30.61
C ALA A 109 -2.39 -20.89 29.11
N ILE A 110 -3.28 -20.20 28.39
CA ILE A 110 -3.39 -20.33 26.92
C ILE A 110 -2.08 -19.96 26.23
N ALA A 111 -1.45 -18.84 26.60
CA ALA A 111 -0.15 -18.45 26.05
C ALA A 111 0.94 -19.51 26.29
N GLY A 112 0.92 -20.16 27.46
CA GLY A 112 1.81 -21.27 27.77
C GLY A 112 1.61 -22.48 26.87
N GLU A 113 0.39 -22.91 26.66
CA GLU A 113 0.04 -24.03 25.77
C GLU A 113 0.41 -23.72 24.30
N VAL A 114 0.10 -22.53 23.82
CA VAL A 114 0.47 -22.08 22.48
C VAL A 114 1.99 -22.03 22.31
N SER A 115 2.73 -21.52 23.32
CA SER A 115 4.20 -21.49 23.31
C SER A 115 4.80 -22.89 23.23
N ALA A 116 4.30 -23.83 24.04
CA ALA A 116 4.79 -25.20 24.07
C ALA A 116 4.56 -25.91 22.73
N ARG A 117 3.37 -25.79 22.16
CA ARG A 117 3.04 -26.38 20.86
C ARG A 117 3.86 -25.77 19.73
N ALA A 118 4.03 -24.46 19.75
CA ALA A 118 4.85 -23.76 18.76
C ALA A 118 6.33 -24.16 18.87
N ALA A 119 6.86 -24.30 20.08
CA ALA A 119 8.25 -24.73 20.31
C ALA A 119 8.50 -26.17 19.81
N GLU A 120 7.55 -27.08 20.03
CA GLU A 120 7.61 -28.45 19.50
C GLU A 120 7.76 -28.45 17.97
N LEU A 121 6.91 -27.68 17.28
CA LEU A 121 6.90 -27.60 15.81
C LEU A 121 8.12 -26.84 15.27
N ALA A 122 8.57 -25.81 15.97
CA ALA A 122 9.71 -24.99 15.57
C ALA A 122 11.05 -25.68 15.82
N GLY A 123 11.15 -26.55 16.85
CA GLY A 123 12.40 -27.13 17.32
C GLY A 123 13.36 -26.11 17.97
N VAL A 124 12.83 -24.95 18.39
CA VAL A 124 13.53 -23.89 19.14
C VAL A 124 12.53 -23.27 20.12
N PRO A 125 13.00 -22.57 21.18
CA PRO A 125 12.10 -21.90 22.12
C PRO A 125 11.16 -20.92 21.42
N VAL A 126 9.90 -20.86 21.86
CA VAL A 126 8.89 -19.94 21.34
C VAL A 126 8.14 -19.29 22.49
N THR A 127 7.98 -17.97 22.40
CA THR A 127 7.10 -17.21 23.29
C THR A 127 5.85 -16.80 22.51
N ALA A 128 4.67 -17.17 23.00
CA ALA A 128 3.41 -16.77 22.43
C ALA A 128 2.87 -15.49 23.09
N VAL A 129 2.41 -14.57 22.27
CA VAL A 129 1.81 -13.30 22.70
C VAL A 129 0.42 -13.18 22.08
N ALA A 130 -0.60 -12.95 22.91
CA ALA A 130 -1.94 -12.67 22.41
C ALA A 130 -1.97 -11.30 21.72
N ALA A 131 -2.45 -11.26 20.49
CA ALA A 131 -2.63 -10.04 19.73
C ALA A 131 -3.84 -10.17 18.79
N ALA A 132 -4.44 -9.04 18.44
CA ALA A 132 -5.42 -9.04 17.36
C ALA A 132 -4.80 -9.56 16.06
N ALA A 133 -5.59 -10.23 15.24
CA ALA A 133 -5.15 -10.64 13.92
C ALA A 133 -4.64 -9.42 13.13
N SER A 134 -3.51 -9.59 12.44
CA SER A 134 -3.07 -8.59 11.47
C SER A 134 -4.12 -8.54 10.37
N VAL A 135 -4.82 -7.42 10.26
CA VAL A 135 -5.68 -7.12 9.12
C VAL A 135 -4.85 -6.43 8.06
N ALA A 136 -5.05 -6.80 6.80
CA ALA A 136 -4.48 -6.04 5.71
C ALA A 136 -4.93 -4.58 5.87
N THR A 137 -3.98 -3.66 5.94
CA THR A 137 -4.28 -2.23 5.79
C THR A 137 -4.91 -2.04 4.43
N ALA A 138 -5.68 -0.95 4.25
CA ALA A 138 -6.36 -0.65 3.01
C ALA A 138 -5.47 -0.94 1.78
N THR A 139 -6.01 -1.69 0.82
CA THR A 139 -5.34 -2.03 -0.44
C THR A 139 -6.01 -1.29 -1.58
N ARG A 140 -5.38 -1.28 -2.76
CA ARG A 140 -5.96 -0.70 -3.97
C ARG A 140 -7.37 -1.24 -4.28
N HIS A 141 -7.64 -2.53 -4.03
CA HIS A 141 -8.95 -3.16 -4.30
C HIS A 141 -9.89 -3.16 -3.09
N SER A 142 -9.38 -2.85 -1.91
CA SER A 142 -10.13 -2.83 -0.65
C SER A 142 -9.72 -1.63 0.19
N ASP A 143 -9.88 -0.43 -0.38
CA ASP A 143 -9.59 0.82 0.33
C ASP A 143 -10.57 1.05 1.48
N ALA A 144 -10.14 1.81 2.46
CA ALA A 144 -10.92 2.22 3.62
C ALA A 144 -10.60 3.68 3.97
N SER A 145 -11.57 4.37 4.59
CA SER A 145 -11.32 5.74 5.07
C SER A 145 -10.15 5.77 6.07
N PRO A 146 -9.23 6.73 5.88
CA PRO A 146 -9.21 7.84 4.93
C PRO A 146 -8.95 7.39 3.48
N TRP A 147 -9.87 7.79 2.57
CA TRP A 147 -9.90 7.34 1.17
C TRP A 147 -8.74 7.86 0.34
N SER A 148 -8.06 6.98 -0.36
CA SER A 148 -6.89 7.29 -1.19
C SER A 148 -7.25 7.34 -2.68
N ALA A 149 -6.48 8.09 -3.44
CA ALA A 149 -6.54 8.05 -4.90
C ALA A 149 -5.90 6.77 -5.45
N GLY A 150 -6.31 6.34 -6.64
CA GLY A 150 -5.78 5.14 -7.29
C GLY A 150 -6.38 3.82 -6.80
N ALA A 151 -7.44 3.86 -5.99
CA ALA A 151 -8.17 2.69 -5.53
C ALA A 151 -9.29 2.28 -6.49
N GLU A 152 -9.63 1.00 -6.49
CA GLU A 152 -10.75 0.47 -7.26
C GLU A 152 -12.08 1.02 -6.76
N LEU A 153 -12.89 1.48 -7.70
CA LEU A 153 -14.27 1.85 -7.50
C LEU A 153 -15.19 0.96 -8.34
N THR A 154 -16.07 0.23 -7.68
CA THR A 154 -17.26 -0.33 -8.32
C THR A 154 -18.26 0.80 -8.52
N THR A 155 -18.61 1.05 -9.78
CA THR A 155 -19.50 2.15 -10.18
C THR A 155 -20.96 1.80 -9.91
N PRO A 156 -21.87 2.79 -9.88
CA PRO A 156 -23.31 2.54 -9.74
C PRO A 156 -23.89 1.61 -10.80
N GLY A 157 -23.26 1.50 -11.98
CA GLY A 157 -23.61 0.57 -13.06
C GLY A 157 -22.91 -0.78 -13.01
N ASN A 158 -22.26 -1.13 -11.89
CA ASN A 158 -21.45 -2.35 -11.71
C ASN A 158 -20.26 -2.48 -12.66
N GLY A 159 -19.77 -1.36 -13.19
CA GLY A 159 -18.49 -1.28 -13.90
C GLY A 159 -17.33 -1.02 -12.92
N TRP A 160 -16.12 -0.97 -13.46
CA TRP A 160 -14.90 -0.68 -12.72
C TRP A 160 -14.33 0.66 -13.16
N CYS A 161 -13.94 1.45 -12.17
CA CYS A 161 -13.21 2.70 -12.33
C CYS A 161 -12.19 2.84 -11.19
N THR A 162 -11.54 3.98 -11.16
CA THR A 162 -10.50 4.29 -10.18
C THR A 162 -10.84 5.59 -9.45
N SER A 163 -10.53 5.65 -8.16
CA SER A 163 -10.63 6.87 -7.37
C SER A 163 -9.56 7.88 -7.79
N GLY A 164 -9.97 9.12 -7.99
CA GLY A 164 -9.10 10.27 -8.15
C GLY A 164 -8.71 10.88 -6.81
N PHE A 165 -8.27 12.14 -6.83
CA PHE A 165 -7.85 12.82 -5.61
C PHE A 165 -9.00 13.05 -4.64
N GLY A 166 -8.69 12.88 -3.36
CA GLY A 166 -9.55 13.29 -2.27
C GLY A 166 -9.34 14.75 -1.90
N GLY A 167 -10.37 15.37 -1.33
CA GLY A 167 -10.33 16.76 -0.92
C GLY A 167 -11.57 17.19 -0.18
N TRP A 168 -11.76 18.50 -0.11
CA TRP A 168 -12.84 19.12 0.62
C TRP A 168 -13.57 20.13 -0.26
N ARG A 169 -14.90 20.10 -0.23
CA ARG A 169 -15.78 21.14 -0.75
C ARG A 169 -16.44 21.85 0.44
N GLY A 170 -15.86 22.98 0.84
CA GLY A 170 -16.18 23.56 2.15
C GLY A 170 -15.79 22.60 3.29
N THR A 171 -16.78 22.09 4.03
CA THR A 171 -16.59 21.10 5.09
C THR A 171 -16.91 19.67 4.67
N THR A 172 -17.37 19.47 3.43
CA THR A 172 -17.76 18.15 2.92
C THR A 172 -16.55 17.41 2.35
N ALA A 173 -16.30 16.23 2.86
CA ALA A 173 -15.26 15.32 2.36
C ALA A 173 -15.69 14.76 1.00
N VAL A 174 -14.81 14.85 0.01
CA VAL A 174 -15.08 14.41 -1.36
C VAL A 174 -13.93 13.58 -1.93
N LEU A 175 -14.28 12.78 -2.93
CA LEU A 175 -13.36 12.03 -3.78
C LEU A 175 -13.73 12.28 -5.24
N LEU A 176 -12.74 12.38 -6.10
CA LEU A 176 -12.95 12.54 -7.54
C LEU A 176 -12.99 11.18 -8.25
N THR A 177 -13.66 11.11 -9.38
CA THR A 177 -13.54 10.06 -10.39
C THR A 177 -13.98 10.58 -11.75
N ALA A 178 -13.87 9.80 -12.82
CA ALA A 178 -14.34 10.22 -14.13
C ALA A 178 -15.88 10.21 -14.22
N SER A 179 -16.47 11.17 -14.95
CA SER A 179 -17.93 11.25 -15.09
C SER A 179 -18.52 10.11 -15.92
N HIS A 180 -17.77 9.57 -16.85
CA HIS A 180 -18.21 8.39 -17.60
C HIS A 180 -18.26 7.10 -16.74
N CYS A 181 -17.73 7.13 -15.52
CA CYS A 181 -17.88 6.08 -14.51
C CYS A 181 -19.28 6.09 -13.84
N GLY A 182 -19.98 7.23 -13.95
CA GLY A 182 -21.32 7.46 -13.41
C GLY A 182 -21.43 8.85 -12.79
N THR A 183 -22.58 9.47 -13.00
CA THR A 183 -22.88 10.83 -12.49
C THR A 183 -23.89 10.84 -11.36
N SER A 184 -24.37 9.67 -10.96
CA SER A 184 -25.36 9.48 -9.88
C SER A 184 -25.20 8.10 -9.25
N GLY A 185 -25.70 7.93 -8.01
CA GLY A 185 -25.70 6.65 -7.30
C GLY A 185 -24.49 6.46 -6.39
N THR A 186 -24.36 5.25 -5.86
CA THR A 186 -23.38 4.89 -4.81
C THR A 186 -22.17 4.20 -5.41
N TYR A 187 -20.99 4.69 -5.06
CA TYR A 187 -19.70 4.08 -5.35
C TYR A 187 -19.26 3.18 -4.19
N ARG A 188 -18.63 2.05 -4.54
CA ARG A 188 -18.12 1.08 -3.58
C ARG A 188 -16.67 0.75 -3.89
N THR A 189 -15.94 0.21 -2.93
CA THR A 189 -14.62 -0.41 -3.18
C THR A 189 -14.78 -1.71 -3.97
N GLY A 190 -13.70 -2.25 -4.52
CA GLY A 190 -13.70 -3.59 -5.12
C GLY A 190 -14.19 -4.69 -4.16
N ALA A 191 -13.96 -4.54 -2.86
CA ALA A 191 -14.47 -5.43 -1.80
C ALA A 191 -15.94 -5.15 -1.39
N GLY A 192 -16.62 -4.17 -2.00
CA GLY A 192 -18.05 -3.88 -1.79
C GLY A 192 -18.37 -2.88 -0.67
N ALA A 193 -17.38 -2.35 0.06
CA ALA A 193 -17.63 -1.32 1.07
C ALA A 193 -18.10 -0.01 0.42
N VAL A 194 -19.02 0.70 1.07
CA VAL A 194 -19.54 1.99 0.56
C VAL A 194 -18.48 3.07 0.71
N VAL A 195 -18.07 3.65 -0.41
CA VAL A 195 -17.17 4.82 -0.46
C VAL A 195 -17.97 6.11 -0.29
N GLY A 196 -19.04 6.28 -1.07
CA GLY A 196 -19.84 7.48 -1.03
C GLY A 196 -20.87 7.53 -2.16
N THR A 197 -21.49 8.70 -2.34
CA THR A 197 -22.52 8.91 -3.35
C THR A 197 -22.14 10.09 -4.26
N ALA A 198 -22.35 9.94 -5.58
CA ALA A 198 -22.16 11.02 -6.53
C ALA A 198 -23.01 12.23 -6.14
N ALA A 199 -22.39 13.39 -6.06
CA ALA A 199 -23.02 14.62 -5.57
C ALA A 199 -23.04 15.74 -6.62
N ASP A 200 -22.06 15.72 -7.54
CA ASP A 200 -21.92 16.71 -8.59
C ASP A 200 -21.10 16.13 -9.74
N SER A 201 -21.26 16.64 -10.95
CA SER A 201 -20.51 16.17 -12.11
C SER A 201 -20.43 17.20 -13.22
N ASP A 202 -19.36 17.14 -14.00
CA ASP A 202 -19.21 17.88 -15.24
C ASP A 202 -18.73 16.92 -16.33
N THR A 203 -19.60 16.67 -17.31
CA THR A 203 -19.28 15.73 -18.40
C THR A 203 -18.30 16.31 -19.40
N GLY A 204 -18.18 17.62 -19.51
CA GLY A 204 -17.16 18.30 -20.33
C GLY A 204 -15.76 18.09 -19.75
N LEU A 205 -15.62 18.23 -18.43
CA LEU A 205 -14.40 17.93 -17.69
C LEU A 205 -14.24 16.45 -17.31
N ASP A 206 -15.09 15.58 -17.79
CA ASP A 206 -15.09 14.14 -17.45
C ASP A 206 -14.88 13.86 -15.97
N THR A 207 -15.54 14.61 -15.10
CA THR A 207 -15.32 14.52 -13.66
C THR A 207 -16.62 14.35 -12.90
N THR A 208 -16.64 13.43 -11.93
CA THR A 208 -17.67 13.29 -10.89
C THR A 208 -17.05 13.53 -9.52
N VAL A 209 -17.74 14.33 -8.71
CA VAL A 209 -17.46 14.55 -7.29
C VAL A 209 -18.33 13.62 -6.46
N VAL A 210 -17.72 12.78 -5.68
CA VAL A 210 -18.38 11.81 -4.78
C VAL A 210 -18.27 12.33 -3.36
N ASN A 211 -19.40 12.58 -2.68
CA ASN A 211 -19.42 12.85 -1.25
C ASN A 211 -19.11 11.53 -0.53
N VAL A 212 -18.01 11.47 0.21
CA VAL A 212 -17.55 10.23 0.81
C VAL A 212 -17.94 10.08 2.28
N THR A 213 -18.05 8.83 2.71
CA THR A 213 -18.17 8.50 4.13
C THR A 213 -16.77 8.57 4.76
N GLY A 214 -16.60 9.27 5.89
CA GLY A 214 -15.30 9.47 6.52
C GLY A 214 -14.51 10.63 5.92
N SER A 215 -13.22 10.46 5.65
CA SER A 215 -12.32 11.54 5.21
C SER A 215 -11.45 11.15 4.01
N PRO A 216 -10.94 12.13 3.24
CA PRO A 216 -9.91 11.91 2.24
C PRO A 216 -8.53 11.79 2.88
N SER A 217 -7.59 11.09 2.22
CA SER A 217 -6.28 10.79 2.81
C SER A 217 -5.14 11.70 2.35
N GLY A 218 -5.27 12.52 1.35
CA GLY A 218 -4.14 13.23 0.75
C GLY A 218 -3.03 12.32 0.20
N LYS A 219 -3.35 11.08 -0.14
CA LYS A 219 -2.43 10.07 -0.67
C LYS A 219 -3.00 9.39 -1.92
N TYR A 220 -2.11 8.75 -2.68
CA TYR A 220 -2.50 7.86 -3.77
C TYR A 220 -1.75 6.53 -3.65
N PHE A 221 -2.33 5.45 -4.15
CA PHE A 221 -1.66 4.15 -4.23
C PHE A 221 -0.53 4.17 -5.25
N ASP A 222 0.70 3.82 -4.83
CA ASP A 222 1.96 3.87 -5.60
C ASP A 222 2.58 2.49 -5.75
N GLY A 223 1.78 1.47 -5.91
CA GLY A 223 2.20 0.07 -6.11
C GLY A 223 1.69 -0.51 -7.41
N GLY A 224 1.99 -1.78 -7.65
CA GLY A 224 1.40 -2.58 -8.72
C GLY A 224 -0.12 -2.69 -8.59
N TRP A 225 -0.76 -3.15 -9.65
CA TRP A 225 -2.22 -3.33 -9.63
C TRP A 225 -2.66 -4.44 -8.67
N ASP A 226 -1.82 -5.46 -8.49
CA ASP A 226 -2.01 -6.63 -7.63
C ASP A 226 -1.31 -6.50 -6.27
N ASP A 227 -0.76 -5.33 -5.94
CA ASP A 227 -0.10 -5.09 -4.67
C ASP A 227 -1.13 -4.99 -3.55
N GLY A 228 -1.18 -6.03 -2.71
CA GLY A 228 -2.07 -6.11 -1.54
C GLY A 228 -1.55 -5.38 -0.30
N THR A 229 -0.39 -4.71 -0.36
CA THR A 229 0.24 -4.10 0.82
C THR A 229 -0.23 -2.67 1.09
N GLY A 230 -0.99 -2.04 0.18
CA GLY A 230 -1.49 -0.68 0.35
C GLY A 230 -0.38 0.37 0.31
N PHE A 231 0.64 0.15 -0.49
CA PHE A 231 1.72 1.11 -0.68
C PHE A 231 1.20 2.44 -1.22
N ALA A 232 1.51 3.57 -0.56
CA ALA A 232 0.96 4.88 -0.91
C ALA A 232 1.96 6.01 -0.70
N LYS A 233 1.89 7.04 -1.57
CA LYS A 233 2.67 8.28 -1.47
C LYS A 233 1.77 9.48 -1.20
N ARG A 234 2.35 10.52 -0.60
CA ARG A 234 1.67 11.77 -0.28
C ARG A 234 1.54 12.67 -1.50
N VAL A 235 0.39 13.35 -1.61
CA VAL A 235 0.11 14.40 -2.60
C VAL A 235 0.13 15.76 -1.89
N VAL A 236 0.95 16.69 -2.38
CA VAL A 236 1.21 17.99 -1.73
C VAL A 236 0.64 19.18 -2.49
N GLY A 237 -0.51 19.00 -3.11
CA GLY A 237 -1.22 20.06 -3.82
C GLY A 237 -1.27 19.84 -5.34
N ALA A 238 -1.75 20.85 -6.07
CA ALA A 238 -1.97 20.82 -7.50
C ALA A 238 -0.84 21.51 -8.28
N GLY A 239 -0.51 21.01 -9.48
CA GLY A 239 0.44 21.59 -10.40
C GLY A 239 -0.12 21.81 -11.80
N ARG A 240 0.56 22.65 -12.57
CA ARG A 240 0.26 22.86 -13.98
C ARG A 240 1.03 21.88 -14.85
N ASN A 241 0.46 21.58 -16.02
CA ASN A 241 1.05 20.70 -17.02
C ASN A 241 1.69 21.51 -18.15
N ASN A 242 2.88 21.07 -18.57
CA ASN A 242 3.53 21.59 -19.76
C ASN A 242 3.92 20.42 -20.68
N VAL A 243 3.92 20.64 -21.97
CA VAL A 243 4.47 19.66 -22.91
C VAL A 243 5.94 19.41 -22.56
N GLY A 244 6.30 18.15 -22.41
CA GLY A 244 7.62 17.72 -21.99
C GLY A 244 7.74 17.30 -20.52
N ASP A 245 6.80 17.68 -19.63
CA ASP A 245 6.77 17.23 -18.25
C ASP A 245 6.64 15.70 -18.18
N LEU A 246 7.29 15.10 -17.18
CA LEU A 246 7.13 13.68 -16.86
C LEU A 246 6.11 13.50 -15.74
N VAL A 247 5.21 12.56 -15.94
CA VAL A 247 4.15 12.22 -14.99
C VAL A 247 4.07 10.72 -14.75
N CYS A 248 3.40 10.34 -13.68
CA CYS A 248 2.96 8.98 -13.39
C CYS A 248 1.43 8.94 -13.43
N ALA A 249 0.87 7.85 -13.91
CA ALA A 249 -0.54 7.51 -13.79
C ALA A 249 -0.70 6.37 -12.79
N SER A 250 -1.76 6.38 -11.98
CA SER A 250 -2.07 5.30 -11.05
C SER A 250 -3.51 4.85 -11.22
N GLY A 251 -3.69 3.64 -11.72
CA GLY A 251 -4.97 3.04 -11.98
C GLY A 251 -5.23 1.78 -11.15
N ALA A 252 -6.48 1.48 -10.89
CA ALA A 252 -6.86 0.29 -10.14
C ALA A 252 -6.52 -1.00 -10.89
N MET A 253 -6.58 -0.97 -12.22
CA MET A 253 -6.38 -2.14 -13.06
C MET A 253 -4.95 -2.29 -13.60
N SER A 254 -4.13 -1.22 -13.58
CA SER A 254 -2.75 -1.29 -14.05
C SER A 254 -1.71 -0.90 -12.99
N GLY A 255 -2.11 -0.40 -11.83
CA GLY A 255 -1.14 0.09 -10.84
C GLY A 255 -0.52 1.41 -11.26
N VAL A 256 0.74 1.64 -10.87
CA VAL A 256 1.48 2.87 -11.18
C VAL A 256 2.36 2.67 -12.40
N HIS A 257 2.23 3.58 -13.35
CA HIS A 257 3.11 3.71 -14.50
C HIS A 257 3.71 5.10 -14.55
N CYS A 258 5.01 5.21 -14.42
CA CYS A 258 5.78 6.45 -14.52
C CYS A 258 6.49 6.57 -15.88
N SER A 259 7.33 7.59 -16.06
CA SER A 259 8.00 7.90 -17.33
C SER A 259 7.03 8.19 -18.48
N LEU A 260 5.87 8.76 -18.15
CA LEU A 260 4.90 9.24 -19.12
C LEU A 260 5.21 10.70 -19.43
N ARG A 261 5.53 11.01 -20.68
CA ARG A 261 5.80 12.39 -21.10
C ARG A 261 4.52 13.06 -21.61
N ILE A 262 4.21 14.21 -21.10
CA ILE A 262 3.13 15.04 -21.67
C ILE A 262 3.52 15.46 -23.09
N THR A 263 2.77 15.02 -24.08
CA THR A 263 3.03 15.26 -25.51
C THR A 263 2.13 16.33 -26.10
N ALA A 264 0.97 16.56 -25.48
CA ALA A 264 0.06 17.63 -25.89
C ALA A 264 -0.80 18.08 -24.69
N THR A 265 -1.18 19.34 -24.68
CA THR A 265 -2.10 19.94 -23.73
C THR A 265 -3.26 20.58 -24.48
N ASP A 266 -4.39 20.80 -23.79
CA ASP A 266 -5.56 21.50 -24.36
C ASP A 266 -6.15 20.78 -25.61
N VAL A 267 -6.26 19.47 -25.53
CA VAL A 267 -6.72 18.60 -26.61
C VAL A 267 -8.21 18.36 -26.50
N ALA A 268 -8.97 18.62 -27.57
CA ALA A 268 -10.35 18.14 -27.69
C ALA A 268 -10.35 16.71 -28.27
N ALA A 269 -11.03 15.78 -27.61
CA ALA A 269 -11.11 14.40 -28.08
C ALA A 269 -12.45 13.75 -27.74
N GLU A 270 -12.82 12.76 -28.53
CA GLU A 270 -13.95 11.89 -28.24
C GLU A 270 -13.56 10.81 -27.21
N VAL A 271 -14.33 10.70 -26.13
CA VAL A 271 -14.20 9.66 -25.11
C VAL A 271 -15.58 9.05 -24.88
N ASN A 272 -15.71 7.75 -25.17
CA ASN A 272 -16.96 6.99 -25.05
C ASN A 272 -18.17 7.66 -25.77
N GLY A 273 -17.96 8.13 -26.99
CA GLY A 273 -19.01 8.77 -27.81
C GLY A 273 -19.32 10.22 -27.45
N GLN A 274 -18.60 10.85 -26.55
CA GLN A 274 -18.75 12.23 -26.14
C GLN A 274 -17.47 13.03 -26.35
N TRP A 275 -17.60 14.20 -26.98
CA TRP A 275 -16.50 15.15 -27.11
C TRP A 275 -16.20 15.81 -25.77
N ARG A 276 -14.92 15.83 -25.42
CA ARG A 276 -14.38 16.49 -24.25
C ARG A 276 -13.29 17.46 -24.67
N ALA A 277 -13.28 18.61 -24.05
CA ALA A 277 -12.25 19.62 -24.26
C ALA A 277 -11.22 19.60 -23.12
N ASP A 278 -10.14 20.35 -23.31
CA ASP A 278 -9.13 20.63 -22.28
C ASP A 278 -8.45 19.38 -21.71
N LEU A 279 -8.27 18.33 -22.53
CA LEU A 279 -7.54 17.13 -22.15
C LEU A 279 -6.04 17.30 -22.41
N ASP A 280 -5.22 16.77 -21.52
CA ASP A 280 -3.80 16.56 -21.76
C ASP A 280 -3.53 15.11 -22.20
N THR A 281 -2.49 14.92 -23.00
CA THR A 281 -2.05 13.60 -23.47
C THR A 281 -0.65 13.31 -22.96
N ALA A 282 -0.46 12.12 -22.40
CA ALA A 282 0.87 11.63 -22.01
C ALA A 282 1.15 10.26 -22.62
N THR A 283 2.39 10.04 -23.04
CA THR A 283 2.85 8.86 -23.75
C THR A 283 4.08 8.28 -23.07
N ARG A 284 4.22 6.97 -23.07
CA ARG A 284 5.43 6.27 -22.56
C ARG A 284 6.69 6.76 -23.24
N THR A 285 7.77 6.86 -22.48
CA THR A 285 9.10 7.27 -22.99
C THR A 285 10.18 6.23 -22.79
N ASP A 286 9.86 5.13 -22.14
CA ASP A 286 10.74 3.99 -21.90
C ASP A 286 10.27 2.74 -22.66
N ASP A 287 10.99 1.64 -22.51
CA ASP A 287 10.70 0.35 -23.18
C ASP A 287 9.47 -0.38 -22.58
N SER A 288 8.90 0.14 -21.48
CA SER A 288 7.63 -0.35 -20.95
C SER A 288 6.49 -0.01 -21.89
N THR A 289 5.56 -0.93 -22.06
CA THR A 289 4.51 -0.77 -23.06
C THR A 289 3.24 -0.15 -22.50
N VAL A 290 2.89 -0.45 -21.23
CA VAL A 290 1.63 -0.02 -20.64
C VAL A 290 1.75 1.37 -20.00
N ALA A 291 0.89 2.30 -20.42
CA ALA A 291 0.67 3.59 -19.76
C ALA A 291 -0.60 3.57 -18.90
N VAL A 292 -1.62 2.88 -19.36
CA VAL A 292 -2.95 2.85 -18.73
C VAL A 292 -3.72 1.61 -19.19
N ALA A 293 -4.66 1.13 -18.37
CA ALA A 293 -5.56 0.03 -18.69
C ALA A 293 -7.04 0.45 -18.59
N LYS A 294 -7.92 -0.31 -19.23
CA LYS A 294 -9.37 -0.15 -19.06
C LYS A 294 -9.75 -0.42 -17.60
N GLY A 295 -10.43 0.54 -16.98
CA GLY A 295 -10.78 0.53 -15.55
C GLY A 295 -9.93 1.50 -14.72
N ASP A 296 -8.87 2.09 -15.28
CA ASP A 296 -8.07 3.12 -14.63
C ASP A 296 -8.73 4.52 -14.69
N SER A 297 -9.83 4.64 -15.40
CA SER A 297 -10.61 5.87 -15.52
C SER A 297 -10.91 6.50 -14.16
N GLY A 298 -10.65 7.80 -14.02
CA GLY A 298 -10.76 8.56 -12.78
C GLY A 298 -9.51 8.54 -11.90
N GLY A 299 -8.57 7.63 -12.14
CA GLY A 299 -7.32 7.50 -11.38
C GLY A 299 -6.42 8.73 -11.45
N PRO A 300 -5.54 8.96 -10.46
CA PRO A 300 -4.70 10.14 -10.39
C PRO A 300 -3.57 10.12 -11.43
N VAL A 301 -3.30 11.29 -12.00
CA VAL A 301 -2.05 11.59 -12.69
C VAL A 301 -1.25 12.54 -11.79
N VAL A 302 0.00 12.19 -11.51
CA VAL A 302 0.86 12.89 -10.55
C VAL A 302 2.24 13.16 -11.14
N ALA A 303 2.92 14.16 -10.63
CA ALA A 303 4.34 14.40 -10.92
C ALA A 303 5.14 14.44 -9.63
N SER A 304 6.36 13.92 -9.69
CA SER A 304 7.31 13.95 -8.59
C SER A 304 7.74 15.37 -8.27
N VAL A 305 7.85 15.67 -6.98
CA VAL A 305 8.42 16.91 -6.45
C VAL A 305 9.30 16.57 -5.24
N ASN A 306 10.13 17.51 -4.80
CA ASN A 306 11.00 17.32 -3.64
C ASN A 306 11.89 16.06 -3.71
N GLY A 307 12.41 15.73 -4.89
CA GLY A 307 13.28 14.56 -5.06
C GLY A 307 12.60 13.24 -4.82
N ASP A 308 11.36 13.08 -5.34
CA ASP A 308 10.49 11.90 -5.23
C ASP A 308 9.90 11.64 -3.82
N ALA A 309 10.13 12.51 -2.85
CA ALA A 309 9.57 12.38 -1.52
C ALA A 309 8.06 12.64 -1.51
N ASP A 310 7.59 13.56 -2.36
CA ASP A 310 6.21 13.98 -2.48
C ASP A 310 5.76 13.97 -3.94
N MET A 311 4.45 13.93 -4.15
CA MET A 311 3.84 14.00 -5.48
C MET A 311 2.90 15.19 -5.56
N GLN A 312 2.78 15.78 -6.75
CA GLN A 312 1.87 16.86 -7.04
C GLN A 312 0.75 16.38 -7.96
N ALA A 313 -0.49 16.68 -7.64
CA ALA A 313 -1.63 16.35 -8.48
C ALA A 313 -1.55 17.07 -9.82
N ARG A 314 -1.68 16.34 -10.93
CA ARG A 314 -1.64 16.86 -12.30
C ARG A 314 -2.95 16.70 -13.04
N GLY A 315 -3.74 15.66 -12.73
CA GLY A 315 -5.03 15.42 -13.36
C GLY A 315 -5.63 14.08 -12.97
N ILE A 316 -6.77 13.76 -13.60
CA ILE A 316 -7.42 12.44 -13.48
C ILE A 316 -7.54 11.78 -14.86
N ILE A 317 -7.32 10.48 -14.91
CA ILE A 317 -7.35 9.66 -16.12
C ILE A 317 -8.76 9.69 -16.75
N SER A 318 -8.83 10.01 -18.02
CA SER A 318 -10.08 9.99 -18.80
C SER A 318 -10.13 8.79 -19.76
N ALA A 319 -9.05 8.53 -20.49
CA ALA A 319 -9.05 7.45 -21.49
C ALA A 319 -7.64 6.93 -21.78
N GLY A 320 -7.55 5.66 -22.20
CA GLY A 320 -6.41 5.14 -22.95
C GLY A 320 -6.44 5.67 -24.39
N THR A 321 -5.28 5.92 -24.97
CA THR A 321 -5.11 6.39 -26.35
C THR A 321 -3.79 5.85 -26.93
N GLY A 322 -3.46 6.20 -28.15
CA GLY A 322 -2.27 5.66 -28.84
C GLY A 322 -2.48 4.24 -29.31
N ASN A 323 -1.46 3.39 -29.15
CA ASN A 323 -1.54 2.02 -29.61
C ASN A 323 -2.06 1.09 -28.50
N PRO A 324 -2.95 0.13 -28.83
CA PRO A 324 -3.22 -0.98 -27.92
C PRO A 324 -1.96 -1.80 -27.73
N VAL A 325 -1.69 -2.19 -26.48
CA VAL A 325 -0.50 -2.97 -26.10
C VAL A 325 -0.88 -4.18 -25.25
N VAL A 326 0.00 -5.16 -25.18
CA VAL A 326 -0.20 -6.32 -24.32
C VAL A 326 -0.06 -5.90 -22.86
N CYS A 327 -1.06 -6.17 -22.04
CA CYS A 327 -1.05 -5.84 -20.62
C CYS A 327 0.05 -6.59 -19.83
N GLY A 328 0.37 -7.82 -20.22
CA GLY A 328 1.35 -8.64 -19.51
C GLY A 328 0.94 -8.92 -18.06
N SER A 329 1.93 -9.00 -17.17
CA SER A 329 1.73 -9.16 -15.72
C SER A 329 1.61 -7.84 -14.97
N VAL A 330 1.78 -6.69 -15.66
CA VAL A 330 1.79 -5.36 -15.03
C VAL A 330 0.41 -4.71 -14.97
N ALA A 331 -0.61 -5.39 -15.47
CA ALA A 331 -2.00 -4.96 -15.37
C ALA A 331 -2.92 -6.16 -15.29
N ALA A 332 -4.13 -5.95 -14.77
CA ALA A 332 -5.20 -6.93 -14.84
C ALA A 332 -5.47 -7.32 -16.31
N GLN A 333 -6.00 -8.51 -16.54
CA GLN A 333 -6.35 -8.97 -17.89
C GLN A 333 -7.51 -8.16 -18.47
N THR A 334 -7.18 -7.07 -19.17
CA THR A 334 -8.10 -6.08 -19.75
C THR A 334 -7.50 -5.55 -21.08
N THR A 335 -7.83 -4.34 -21.47
CA THR A 335 -7.22 -3.65 -22.61
C THR A 335 -6.26 -2.59 -22.10
N CYS A 336 -5.04 -2.56 -22.62
CA CYS A 336 -3.98 -1.61 -22.24
C CYS A 336 -3.53 -0.75 -23.42
N TRP A 337 -3.01 0.43 -23.15
CA TRP A 337 -2.50 1.38 -24.12
C TRP A 337 -1.14 1.95 -23.70
N ASP A 338 -0.37 2.41 -24.69
CA ASP A 338 0.93 3.06 -24.51
C ASP A 338 0.83 4.56 -24.15
N SER A 339 -0.37 5.12 -24.21
CA SER A 339 -0.64 6.54 -23.99
C SER A 339 -1.98 6.72 -23.28
N LEU A 340 -2.13 7.85 -22.60
CA LEU A 340 -3.40 8.22 -21.95
C LEU A 340 -3.78 9.66 -22.22
N ARG A 341 -5.08 9.94 -22.08
CA ARG A 341 -5.64 11.28 -21.94
C ARG A 341 -6.15 11.47 -20.53
N PHE A 342 -5.94 12.65 -20.00
CA PHE A 342 -6.36 12.98 -18.64
C PHE A 342 -6.86 14.42 -18.56
N VAL A 343 -7.79 14.69 -17.64
CA VAL A 343 -8.29 16.03 -17.35
C VAL A 343 -7.33 16.70 -16.38
N PRO A 344 -6.79 17.90 -16.69
CA PRO A 344 -5.94 18.65 -15.78
C PRO A 344 -6.64 18.97 -14.46
N ILE A 345 -5.90 18.89 -13.35
CA ILE A 345 -6.47 19.09 -12.01
C ILE A 345 -6.95 20.52 -11.74
N GLY A 346 -6.29 21.53 -12.32
CA GLY A 346 -6.60 22.93 -12.10
C GLY A 346 -8.04 23.32 -12.46
N PRO A 347 -8.53 23.03 -13.68
CA PRO A 347 -9.93 23.22 -14.07
C PRO A 347 -10.91 22.50 -13.15
N ILE A 348 -10.62 21.27 -12.72
CA ILE A 348 -11.48 20.49 -11.80
C ILE A 348 -11.61 21.20 -10.45
N VAL A 349 -10.48 21.54 -9.82
CA VAL A 349 -10.46 22.23 -8.53
C VAL A 349 -11.22 23.55 -8.58
N SER A 350 -11.00 24.33 -9.66
CA SER A 350 -11.68 25.62 -9.86
C SER A 350 -13.19 25.44 -10.07
N LYS A 351 -13.60 24.50 -10.91
CA LYS A 351 -15.02 24.26 -11.27
C LYS A 351 -15.84 23.88 -10.05
N PHE A 352 -15.34 22.98 -9.22
CA PHE A 352 -16.08 22.43 -8.09
C PHE A 352 -15.79 23.11 -6.76
N GLY A 353 -14.90 24.11 -6.73
CA GLY A 353 -14.52 24.84 -5.51
C GLY A 353 -13.86 23.93 -4.47
N LEU A 354 -12.90 23.09 -4.90
CA LEU A 354 -12.27 22.08 -4.06
C LEU A 354 -10.95 22.57 -3.48
N SER A 355 -10.61 22.08 -2.29
CA SER A 355 -9.25 22.02 -1.78
C SER A 355 -8.81 20.54 -1.68
N LEU A 356 -7.67 20.19 -2.27
CA LEU A 356 -7.11 18.85 -2.14
C LEU A 356 -6.67 18.58 -0.70
N ALA A 357 -6.80 17.30 -0.27
CA ALA A 357 -6.43 16.86 1.06
C ALA A 357 -4.92 16.77 1.27
#